data_c792753dff55600d14b577da53f78a30
#
_entry.id   c792753dff55600d14b577da53f78a30
#
_cell.length_a   1.000
_cell.length_b   1.000
_cell.length_c   1.000
_cell.angle_alpha   90.00
_cell.angle_beta   90.00
_cell.angle_gamma   90.00
#
_symmetry.space_group_name_H-M   'P 1'
#
loop_
_entity.id
_entity.type
_entity.pdbx_description
1 polymer ?
#
loop_
_entity_poly.entity_id
_entity_poly.type
_entity_poly.pdbx_seq_one_letter_code
_entity_poly.pdbx_strand_id
1 'polypeptide(L)'
;MVRVARILPDSIAEELGIVPGTELRTVNGRQLDDFLDWEFLTADDELVIEARLPDGEEVVFEIERPEGEAMGLELEPPTVRRCANRCEFCFVEGLPKARLRKNLYIRDDDYRLSFAYGNFATLSNVKERDVQRIIEYRLSPLYVSVHATPWEARKKLLNNPRVPDVLAQLATLAEGGIQFHCQMVVVPGLNDGEVLERSLSDLWNMGDAVLSAAVVPVGLTQFSHLYTGRTMDRATAGSLLDQVERWGARGRAERGETWVYGSDELYLLAGRALPAAEHYGEYAQIENGIGAVTSLRERVAAGLPRLPRLDGRRIGVVTGTSMGALMPPLLERIAEATGAHFELIVAENSLFGPTTTVAGLLVGEDVRRVLKGRHDLDLALIPAESINENGLFLDDASFVAVREALPMPVYPSYDFIDALEPEGEHAGGASVVHSTAA
;
A
#
# COMPACT_ATOMS: atom_id res chain seq x y z
N MET A 1 -7.96 18.17 15.67
CA MET A 1 -7.11 19.40 15.68
C MET A 1 -6.27 19.36 14.44
N VAL A 2 -6.39 20.37 13.60
CA VAL A 2 -5.69 20.50 12.31
C VAL A 2 -4.62 21.56 12.47
N ARG A 3 -3.36 21.21 12.21
CA ARG A 3 -2.23 22.10 12.40
C ARG A 3 -1.36 22.14 11.16
N VAL A 4 -0.84 23.32 10.85
CA VAL A 4 0.06 23.54 9.71
C VAL A 4 1.46 23.05 10.04
N ALA A 5 2.00 22.17 9.19
CA ALA A 5 3.37 21.67 9.27
C ALA A 5 4.34 22.53 8.46
N ARG A 6 3.96 22.90 7.23
CA ARG A 6 4.81 23.64 6.29
C ARG A 6 3.97 24.56 5.41
N ILE A 7 4.58 25.65 4.98
CA ILE A 7 4.04 26.56 3.98
C ILE A 7 4.91 26.46 2.72
N LEU A 8 4.27 26.40 1.57
CA LEU A 8 4.93 26.40 0.27
C LEU A 8 5.29 27.85 -0.11
N PRO A 9 6.46 28.10 -0.69
CA PRO A 9 6.82 29.42 -1.19
C PRO A 9 5.86 29.90 -2.28
N ASP A 10 5.66 31.23 -2.37
CA ASP A 10 4.81 31.88 -3.37
C ASP A 10 3.35 31.39 -3.36
N SER A 11 2.81 31.06 -2.16
CA SER A 11 1.47 30.50 -1.98
C SER A 11 0.52 31.47 -1.27
N ILE A 12 -0.80 31.24 -1.40
CA ILE A 12 -1.84 31.99 -0.69
C ILE A 12 -1.58 31.97 0.82
N ALA A 13 -1.20 30.84 1.39
CA ALA A 13 -0.92 30.71 2.80
C ALA A 13 0.28 31.57 3.25
N GLU A 14 1.31 31.70 2.41
CA GLU A 14 2.46 32.60 2.68
C GLU A 14 2.04 34.07 2.63
N GLU A 15 1.28 34.48 1.61
CA GLU A 15 0.78 35.84 1.45
C GLU A 15 -0.10 36.29 2.62
N LEU A 16 -0.89 35.37 3.19
CA LEU A 16 -1.74 35.58 4.35
C LEU A 16 -0.97 35.60 5.67
N GLY A 17 0.34 35.30 5.67
CA GLY A 17 1.15 35.25 6.86
C GLY A 17 0.84 34.03 7.77
N ILE A 18 0.26 32.97 7.22
CA ILE A 18 0.11 31.70 7.93
C ILE A 18 1.50 31.11 8.15
N VAL A 19 1.75 30.61 9.34
CA VAL A 19 3.07 30.04 9.71
C VAL A 19 2.95 28.61 10.20
N PRO A 20 4.03 27.80 10.11
CA PRO A 20 4.06 26.47 10.71
C PRO A 20 3.69 26.50 12.21
N GLY A 21 2.87 25.53 12.64
CA GLY A 21 2.33 25.47 14.00
C GLY A 21 0.99 26.19 14.18
N THR A 22 0.49 26.93 13.16
CA THR A 22 -0.85 27.52 13.20
C THR A 22 -1.91 26.41 13.34
N GLU A 23 -2.82 26.58 14.29
CA GLU A 23 -3.97 25.71 14.55
C GLU A 23 -5.19 26.20 13.76
N LEU A 24 -5.59 25.46 12.73
CA LEU A 24 -6.79 25.72 11.94
C LEU A 24 -8.00 25.19 12.67
N ARG A 25 -9.04 25.99 12.90
CA ARG A 25 -10.18 25.64 13.76
C ARG A 25 -11.47 25.47 13.02
N THR A 26 -11.83 26.45 12.22
CA THR A 26 -13.05 26.42 11.41
C THR A 26 -12.77 26.85 9.99
N VAL A 27 -13.60 26.37 9.07
CA VAL A 27 -13.72 26.88 7.69
C VAL A 27 -15.19 27.14 7.43
N ASN A 28 -15.53 28.36 7.03
CA ASN A 28 -16.89 28.80 6.78
C ASN A 28 -17.85 28.47 7.97
N GLY A 29 -17.34 28.65 9.21
CA GLY A 29 -18.06 28.36 10.45
C GLY A 29 -18.22 26.88 10.81
N ARG A 30 -17.68 25.95 10.00
CA ARG A 30 -17.66 24.49 10.29
C ARG A 30 -16.34 24.10 10.94
N GLN A 31 -16.43 23.34 12.02
CA GLN A 31 -15.26 22.91 12.79
C GLN A 31 -14.40 21.91 12.02
N LEU A 32 -13.07 22.06 12.15
CA LEU A 32 -12.09 21.13 11.61
C LEU A 32 -11.66 20.12 12.68
N ASP A 33 -12.06 18.87 12.52
CA ASP A 33 -11.62 17.76 13.39
C ASP A 33 -10.34 17.10 12.87
N ASP A 34 -10.17 16.99 11.56
CA ASP A 34 -9.01 16.37 10.92
C ASP A 34 -8.78 16.86 9.47
N PHE A 35 -7.82 16.24 8.78
CA PHE A 35 -7.43 16.61 7.42
C PHE A 35 -8.55 16.42 6.38
N LEU A 36 -9.47 15.47 6.57
CA LEU A 36 -10.60 15.32 5.63
C LEU A 36 -11.55 16.51 5.70
N ASP A 37 -11.80 17.07 6.90
CA ASP A 37 -12.58 18.30 7.01
C ASP A 37 -11.89 19.45 6.28
N TRP A 38 -10.58 19.55 6.40
CA TRP A 38 -9.81 20.54 5.66
C TRP A 38 -10.01 20.38 4.16
N GLU A 39 -9.72 19.22 3.59
CA GLU A 39 -9.86 18.97 2.15
C GLU A 39 -11.29 19.20 1.65
N PHE A 40 -12.29 18.74 2.41
CA PHE A 40 -13.69 18.90 2.02
C PHE A 40 -14.19 20.34 2.13
N LEU A 41 -13.87 21.05 3.23
CA LEU A 41 -14.39 22.38 3.50
C LEU A 41 -13.63 23.49 2.77
N THR A 42 -12.41 23.22 2.32
CA THR A 42 -11.64 24.17 1.49
C THR A 42 -11.78 23.90 -0.01
N ALA A 43 -12.77 23.14 -0.44
CA ALA A 43 -13.06 22.97 -1.87
C ALA A 43 -13.68 24.21 -2.51
N ASP A 44 -14.31 25.10 -1.71
CA ASP A 44 -14.92 26.34 -2.18
C ASP A 44 -13.86 27.41 -2.48
N ASP A 45 -14.21 28.38 -3.35
CA ASP A 45 -13.34 29.49 -3.73
C ASP A 45 -13.33 30.64 -2.70
N GLU A 46 -14.45 30.80 -1.98
CA GLU A 46 -14.59 31.78 -0.89
C GLU A 46 -14.49 31.08 0.46
N LEU A 47 -13.45 31.44 1.24
CA LEU A 47 -13.18 30.79 2.52
C LEU A 47 -13.07 31.82 3.63
N VAL A 48 -13.66 31.51 4.79
CA VAL A 48 -13.44 32.20 6.05
C VAL A 48 -12.83 31.19 7.02
N ILE A 49 -11.53 31.35 7.32
CA ILE A 49 -10.78 30.44 8.15
C ILE A 49 -10.49 31.08 9.51
N GLU A 50 -11.04 30.51 10.59
CA GLU A 50 -10.64 30.89 11.94
C GLU A 50 -9.47 30.01 12.36
N ALA A 51 -8.40 30.65 12.82
CA ALA A 51 -7.17 29.98 13.21
C ALA A 51 -6.57 30.61 14.47
N ARG A 52 -5.66 29.87 15.10
CA ARG A 52 -4.85 30.33 16.22
C ARG A 52 -3.37 30.22 15.84
N LEU A 53 -2.68 31.34 15.89
CA LEU A 53 -1.23 31.41 15.64
C LEU A 53 -0.43 30.75 16.80
N PRO A 54 0.85 30.41 16.57
CA PRO A 54 1.67 29.76 17.60
C PRO A 54 1.91 30.62 18.85
N ASP A 55 1.82 31.95 18.75
CA ASP A 55 1.91 32.90 19.89
C ASP A 55 0.61 33.03 20.69
N GLY A 56 -0.49 32.38 20.19
CA GLY A 56 -1.80 32.34 20.82
C GLY A 56 -2.79 33.35 20.30
N GLU A 57 -2.42 34.19 19.34
CA GLU A 57 -3.34 35.14 18.69
C GLU A 57 -4.42 34.39 17.88
N GLU A 58 -5.67 34.80 18.05
CA GLU A 58 -6.81 34.31 17.26
C GLU A 58 -6.96 35.22 16.03
N VAL A 59 -6.95 34.61 14.86
CA VAL A 59 -7.01 35.32 13.56
C VAL A 59 -8.11 34.75 12.70
N VAL A 60 -8.65 35.61 11.83
CA VAL A 60 -9.62 35.22 10.80
C VAL A 60 -9.02 35.60 9.45
N PHE A 61 -8.91 34.63 8.56
CA PHE A 61 -8.49 34.83 7.18
C PHE A 61 -9.72 34.80 6.28
N GLU A 62 -9.97 35.87 5.57
CA GLU A 62 -10.98 35.95 4.51
C GLU A 62 -10.26 35.83 3.18
N ILE A 63 -10.63 34.81 2.39
CA ILE A 63 -9.90 34.38 1.21
C ILE A 63 -10.88 34.31 0.03
N GLU A 64 -10.54 34.95 -1.06
CA GLU A 64 -11.16 34.76 -2.36
C GLU A 64 -10.05 34.29 -3.31
N ARG A 65 -10.21 33.10 -3.90
CA ARG A 65 -9.19 32.50 -4.76
C ARG A 65 -9.79 32.00 -6.07
N PRO A 66 -8.99 31.88 -7.13
CA PRO A 66 -9.39 31.20 -8.37
C PRO A 66 -9.78 29.74 -8.10
N GLU A 67 -10.74 29.24 -8.87
CA GLU A 67 -11.22 27.85 -8.78
C GLU A 67 -10.05 26.86 -8.86
N GLY A 68 -9.95 25.97 -7.87
CA GLY A 68 -8.94 24.92 -7.82
C GLY A 68 -7.54 25.38 -7.41
N GLU A 69 -7.31 26.66 -7.08
CA GLU A 69 -6.02 27.11 -6.59
C GLU A 69 -5.75 26.59 -5.16
N ALA A 70 -4.62 25.91 -4.98
CA ALA A 70 -4.27 25.33 -3.69
C ALA A 70 -3.84 26.42 -2.70
N MET A 71 -4.17 26.24 -1.43
CA MET A 71 -3.73 27.12 -0.33
C MET A 71 -2.21 27.16 -0.16
N GLY A 72 -1.51 26.10 -0.58
CA GLY A 72 -0.06 25.99 -0.47
C GLY A 72 0.43 25.78 0.95
N LEU A 73 -0.30 25.03 1.75
CA LEU A 73 0.13 24.58 3.05
C LEU A 73 0.07 23.05 3.19
N GLU A 74 0.93 22.50 4.02
CA GLU A 74 0.92 21.10 4.39
C GLU A 74 0.50 20.97 5.85
N LEU A 75 -0.36 20.00 6.13
CA LEU A 75 -0.84 19.74 7.48
C LEU A 75 0.10 18.79 8.24
N GLU A 76 0.13 18.90 9.57
CA GLU A 76 0.75 17.86 10.40
C GLU A 76 0.04 16.52 10.16
N PRO A 77 0.80 15.39 10.17
CA PRO A 77 0.21 14.07 10.00
C PRO A 77 -0.94 13.83 11.00
N PRO A 78 -2.05 13.24 10.56
CA PRO A 78 -3.19 13.03 11.44
C PRO A 78 -2.88 12.01 12.54
N THR A 79 -3.50 12.18 13.71
CA THR A 79 -3.50 11.14 14.73
C THR A 79 -4.28 9.94 14.22
N VAL A 80 -3.58 8.82 14.03
CA VAL A 80 -4.14 7.58 13.49
C VAL A 80 -5.13 6.94 14.47
N ARG A 81 -6.29 6.51 13.98
CA ARG A 81 -7.28 5.73 14.74
C ARG A 81 -6.76 4.30 14.93
N ARG A 82 -6.52 3.94 16.17
CA ARG A 82 -5.94 2.64 16.50
C ARG A 82 -6.94 1.50 16.38
N CYS A 83 -6.46 0.38 15.87
CA CYS A 83 -7.20 -0.87 15.79
C CYS A 83 -7.51 -1.43 17.19
N ALA A 84 -8.77 -1.84 17.41
CA ALA A 84 -9.25 -2.47 18.63
C ALA A 84 -9.16 -4.00 18.61
N ASN A 85 -8.84 -4.60 17.47
CA ASN A 85 -8.79 -6.05 17.28
C ASN A 85 -7.49 -6.65 17.87
N ARG A 86 -7.48 -7.97 18.07
CA ARG A 86 -6.33 -8.73 18.58
C ARG A 86 -6.08 -9.99 17.75
N CYS A 87 -6.10 -9.81 16.41
CA CYS A 87 -5.88 -10.90 15.47
C CYS A 87 -4.55 -11.62 15.76
N GLU A 88 -4.56 -12.96 15.84
CA GLU A 88 -3.33 -13.74 16.02
C GLU A 88 -2.39 -13.61 14.79
N PHE A 89 -2.95 -13.32 13.63
CA PHE A 89 -2.24 -13.14 12.37
C PHE A 89 -1.87 -11.66 12.05
N CYS A 90 -2.00 -10.75 13.01
CA CYS A 90 -1.69 -9.34 12.79
C CYS A 90 -0.21 -9.16 12.45
N PHE A 91 0.07 -8.63 11.25
CA PHE A 91 1.44 -8.41 10.80
C PHE A 91 2.21 -7.46 11.73
N VAL A 92 1.55 -6.40 12.21
CA VAL A 92 2.17 -5.42 13.13
C VAL A 92 2.55 -6.05 14.48
N GLU A 93 1.75 -7.02 14.99
CA GLU A 93 2.12 -7.79 16.21
C GLU A 93 3.29 -8.76 15.94
N GLY A 94 3.48 -9.16 14.69
CA GLY A 94 4.62 -9.98 14.24
C GLY A 94 5.88 -9.16 13.92
N LEU A 95 5.93 -7.85 14.20
CA LEU A 95 7.12 -7.05 13.99
C LEU A 95 8.15 -7.26 15.12
N PRO A 96 9.47 -7.19 14.81
CA PRO A 96 10.54 -7.34 15.80
C PRO A 96 10.52 -6.18 16.80
N LYS A 97 10.18 -6.46 18.05
CA LYS A 97 10.03 -5.46 19.11
C LYS A 97 11.31 -4.62 19.29
N ALA A 98 11.14 -3.30 19.38
CA ALA A 98 12.21 -2.31 19.60
C ALA A 98 13.33 -2.29 18.53
N ARG A 99 13.08 -2.86 17.35
CA ARG A 99 14.06 -2.86 16.23
C ARG A 99 13.66 -1.96 15.05
N LEU A 100 12.44 -1.40 15.10
CA LEU A 100 11.88 -0.54 14.06
C LEU A 100 11.44 0.79 14.65
N ARG A 101 11.22 1.79 13.79
CA ARG A 101 10.66 3.09 14.18
C ARG A 101 9.31 2.92 14.90
N LYS A 102 9.04 3.76 15.89
CA LYS A 102 7.84 3.68 16.74
C LYS A 102 6.53 3.75 15.96
N ASN A 103 6.47 4.51 14.88
CA ASN A 103 5.29 4.64 14.03
C ASN A 103 4.91 3.34 13.33
N LEU A 104 5.87 2.46 13.00
CA LEU A 104 5.60 1.17 12.38
C LEU A 104 4.86 0.19 13.31
N TYR A 105 4.83 0.44 14.62
CA TYR A 105 4.05 -0.37 15.56
C TYR A 105 2.62 0.15 15.79
N ILE A 106 2.19 1.16 15.04
CA ILE A 106 0.82 1.66 15.10
C ILE A 106 -0.06 0.73 14.28
N ARG A 107 -0.97 0.03 14.95
CA ARG A 107 -2.03 -0.73 14.30
C ARG A 107 -3.16 0.24 14.00
N ASP A 108 -3.35 0.56 12.75
CA ASP A 108 -4.43 1.40 12.30
C ASP A 108 -5.71 0.61 12.00
N ASP A 109 -6.84 1.27 12.18
CA ASP A 109 -8.16 0.87 11.72
C ASP A 109 -8.93 2.16 11.42
N ASP A 110 -8.45 2.89 10.41
CA ASP A 110 -8.79 4.28 10.15
C ASP A 110 -9.42 4.44 8.77
N TYR A 111 -10.75 4.62 8.72
CA TYR A 111 -11.48 4.82 7.47
C TYR A 111 -11.00 6.03 6.66
N ARG A 112 -10.39 7.04 7.33
CA ARG A 112 -9.85 8.22 6.67
C ARG A 112 -8.62 7.87 5.83
N LEU A 113 -7.73 7.03 6.37
CA LEU A 113 -6.58 6.51 5.66
C LEU A 113 -7.01 5.49 4.59
N SER A 114 -8.10 4.76 4.83
CA SER A 114 -8.70 3.88 3.84
C SER A 114 -9.12 4.67 2.60
N PHE A 115 -9.82 5.78 2.77
CA PHE A 115 -10.25 6.65 1.68
C PHE A 115 -9.06 7.36 1.01
N ALA A 116 -8.19 8.00 1.80
CA ALA A 116 -7.16 8.89 1.26
C ALA A 116 -5.96 8.14 0.64
N TYR A 117 -5.65 6.94 1.13
CA TYR A 117 -4.41 6.21 0.78
C TYR A 117 -4.63 4.73 0.43
N GLY A 118 -5.87 4.25 0.37
CA GLY A 118 -6.16 2.85 0.07
C GLY A 118 -5.83 1.86 1.20
N ASN A 119 -5.57 2.33 2.43
CA ASN A 119 -5.28 1.46 3.56
C ASN A 119 -6.50 0.58 3.89
N PHE A 120 -6.29 -0.71 4.04
CA PHE A 120 -7.37 -1.62 4.38
C PHE A 120 -7.77 -1.52 5.85
N ALA A 121 -8.99 -1.02 6.13
CA ALA A 121 -9.56 -0.91 7.48
C ALA A 121 -10.58 -2.01 7.76
N THR A 122 -10.62 -2.52 9.00
CA THR A 122 -11.63 -3.51 9.40
C THR A 122 -12.98 -2.88 9.74
N LEU A 123 -13.04 -1.56 9.86
CA LEU A 123 -14.19 -0.77 10.29
C LEU A 123 -14.72 -1.17 11.70
N SER A 124 -13.93 -1.89 12.49
CA SER A 124 -14.37 -2.41 13.79
C SER A 124 -14.52 -1.34 14.88
N ASN A 125 -13.97 -0.15 14.66
CA ASN A 125 -14.03 1.01 15.57
C ASN A 125 -14.89 2.16 15.04
N VAL A 126 -15.57 1.98 13.90
CA VAL A 126 -16.45 2.97 13.29
C VAL A 126 -17.73 3.11 14.12
N LYS A 127 -18.11 4.35 14.43
CA LYS A 127 -19.30 4.72 15.20
C LYS A 127 -20.35 5.32 14.28
N GLU A 128 -21.57 5.47 14.76
CA GLU A 128 -22.68 6.07 14.02
C GLU A 128 -22.34 7.44 13.41
N ARG A 129 -21.71 8.33 14.17
CA ARG A 129 -21.24 9.62 13.67
C ARG A 129 -20.23 9.51 12.53
N ASP A 130 -19.41 8.45 12.54
CA ASP A 130 -18.42 8.19 11.50
C ASP A 130 -19.13 7.70 10.23
N VAL A 131 -20.16 6.85 10.36
CA VAL A 131 -21.00 6.41 9.25
C VAL A 131 -21.67 7.61 8.57
N GLN A 132 -22.26 8.50 9.35
CA GLN A 132 -22.90 9.71 8.84
C GLN A 132 -21.90 10.59 8.08
N ARG A 133 -20.68 10.78 8.62
CA ARG A 133 -19.64 11.57 7.98
C ARG A 133 -19.11 10.94 6.70
N ILE A 134 -18.92 9.61 6.68
CA ILE A 134 -18.50 8.87 5.48
C ILE A 134 -19.51 9.10 4.35
N ILE A 135 -20.80 9.03 4.66
CA ILE A 135 -21.88 9.25 3.69
C ILE A 135 -21.95 10.71 3.26
N GLU A 136 -21.92 11.66 4.21
CA GLU A 136 -22.01 13.11 3.93
C GLU A 136 -20.86 13.56 3.01
N TYR A 137 -19.64 13.14 3.28
CA TYR A 137 -18.45 13.50 2.50
C TYR A 137 -18.23 12.60 1.27
N ARG A 138 -19.12 11.59 1.07
CA ARG A 138 -19.01 10.62 -0.02
C ARG A 138 -17.62 9.98 -0.11
N LEU A 139 -17.09 9.53 1.05
CA LEU A 139 -15.77 8.91 1.11
C LEU A 139 -15.81 7.51 0.46
N SER A 140 -15.67 7.48 -0.86
CA SER A 140 -15.82 6.30 -1.70
C SER A 140 -14.74 6.31 -2.82
N PRO A 141 -14.15 5.14 -3.16
CA PRO A 141 -14.35 3.86 -2.47
C PRO A 141 -13.61 3.77 -1.13
N LEU A 142 -14.06 2.85 -0.26
CA LEU A 142 -13.32 2.43 0.92
C LEU A 142 -12.65 1.07 0.69
N TYR A 143 -11.50 0.88 1.28
CA TYR A 143 -10.76 -0.38 1.28
C TYR A 143 -11.00 -1.10 2.61
N VAL A 144 -11.67 -2.27 2.55
CA VAL A 144 -12.19 -2.92 3.75
C VAL A 144 -11.63 -4.33 3.95
N SER A 145 -10.94 -4.55 5.07
CA SER A 145 -10.53 -5.86 5.56
C SER A 145 -11.72 -6.62 6.15
N VAL A 146 -12.42 -7.37 5.28
CA VAL A 146 -13.59 -8.16 5.67
C VAL A 146 -13.21 -9.44 6.38
N HIS A 147 -12.24 -10.18 5.86
CA HIS A 147 -11.74 -11.49 6.27
C HIS A 147 -12.77 -12.62 6.27
N ALA A 148 -13.98 -12.37 6.78
CA ALA A 148 -15.14 -13.27 6.73
C ALA A 148 -16.42 -12.47 6.94
N THR A 149 -17.53 -12.86 6.27
CA THR A 149 -18.86 -12.29 6.50
C THR A 149 -19.63 -13.04 7.58
N PRO A 150 -19.52 -14.38 7.76
CA PRO A 150 -20.14 -15.03 8.89
C PRO A 150 -19.59 -14.45 10.21
N TRP A 151 -20.48 -13.81 10.98
CA TRP A 151 -20.12 -13.02 12.15
C TRP A 151 -19.26 -13.78 13.18
N GLU A 152 -19.60 -15.04 13.49
CA GLU A 152 -18.83 -15.84 14.44
C GLU A 152 -17.42 -16.15 13.92
N ALA A 153 -17.25 -16.40 12.62
CA ALA A 153 -15.93 -16.59 12.01
C ALA A 153 -15.11 -15.30 12.09
N ARG A 154 -15.73 -14.15 11.72
CA ARG A 154 -15.06 -12.84 11.81
C ARG A 154 -14.66 -12.49 13.24
N LYS A 155 -15.55 -12.69 14.20
CA LYS A 155 -15.30 -12.47 15.63
C LYS A 155 -14.10 -13.28 16.14
N LYS A 156 -14.00 -14.54 15.72
CA LYS A 156 -12.86 -15.40 16.04
C LYS A 156 -11.58 -14.93 15.39
N LEU A 157 -11.60 -14.58 14.08
CA LEU A 157 -10.45 -14.09 13.34
C LEU A 157 -9.88 -12.80 13.94
N LEU A 158 -10.76 -11.83 14.22
CA LEU A 158 -10.35 -10.54 14.77
C LEU A 158 -10.07 -10.60 16.28
N ASN A 159 -10.36 -11.73 16.93
CA ASN A 159 -10.27 -11.92 18.38
C ASN A 159 -10.88 -10.71 19.13
N ASN A 160 -12.07 -10.31 18.71
CA ASN A 160 -12.79 -9.15 19.21
C ASN A 160 -14.26 -9.53 19.46
N PRO A 161 -14.66 -9.75 20.71
CA PRO A 161 -16.03 -10.18 21.04
C PRO A 161 -17.11 -9.11 20.75
N ARG A 162 -16.70 -7.86 20.52
CA ARG A 162 -17.56 -6.72 20.23
C ARG A 162 -17.47 -6.25 18.78
N VAL A 163 -16.86 -7.05 17.90
CA VAL A 163 -16.79 -6.69 16.48
C VAL A 163 -18.20 -6.56 15.90
N PRO A 164 -18.51 -5.47 15.20
CA PRO A 164 -19.80 -5.31 14.56
C PRO A 164 -19.99 -6.31 13.41
N ASP A 165 -21.26 -6.53 13.03
CA ASP A 165 -21.60 -7.24 11.81
C ASP A 165 -21.16 -6.41 10.61
N VAL A 166 -20.20 -6.93 9.85
CA VAL A 166 -19.61 -6.21 8.71
C VAL A 166 -20.60 -6.06 7.56
N LEU A 167 -21.47 -7.07 7.32
CA LEU A 167 -22.47 -6.97 6.25
C LEU A 167 -23.49 -5.86 6.55
N ALA A 168 -23.94 -5.76 7.80
CA ALA A 168 -24.85 -4.68 8.20
C ALA A 168 -24.19 -3.30 8.06
N GLN A 169 -22.89 -3.17 8.42
CA GLN A 169 -22.15 -1.92 8.24
C GLN A 169 -22.00 -1.56 6.76
N LEU A 170 -21.56 -2.51 5.94
CA LEU A 170 -21.39 -2.29 4.50
C LEU A 170 -22.72 -1.97 3.83
N ALA A 171 -23.82 -2.64 4.21
CA ALA A 171 -25.16 -2.36 3.67
C ALA A 171 -25.58 -0.91 3.96
N THR A 172 -25.43 -0.45 5.21
CA THR A 172 -25.75 0.94 5.58
C THR A 172 -24.94 1.96 4.78
N LEU A 173 -23.64 1.71 4.60
CA LEU A 173 -22.77 2.59 3.82
C LEU A 173 -23.11 2.53 2.31
N ALA A 174 -23.44 1.34 1.79
CA ALA A 174 -23.85 1.16 0.40
C ALA A 174 -25.17 1.88 0.09
N GLU A 175 -26.15 1.84 1.02
CA GLU A 175 -27.38 2.64 0.92
C GLU A 175 -27.08 4.15 0.85
N GLY A 176 -25.99 4.58 1.48
CA GLY A 176 -25.45 5.95 1.39
C GLY A 176 -24.62 6.22 0.13
N GLY A 177 -24.51 5.27 -0.80
CA GLY A 177 -23.77 5.42 -2.05
C GLY A 177 -22.27 5.16 -1.96
N ILE A 178 -21.79 4.53 -0.89
CA ILE A 178 -20.38 4.19 -0.71
C ILE A 178 -20.07 2.84 -1.34
N GLN A 179 -18.95 2.77 -2.06
CA GLN A 179 -18.45 1.55 -2.69
C GLN A 179 -17.21 1.02 -1.96
N PHE A 180 -16.86 -0.26 -2.21
CA PHE A 180 -15.81 -0.95 -1.48
C PHE A 180 -14.90 -1.78 -2.37
N HIS A 181 -13.61 -1.75 -2.06
CA HIS A 181 -12.65 -2.81 -2.36
C HIS A 181 -12.49 -3.66 -1.11
N CYS A 182 -12.81 -4.96 -1.20
CA CYS A 182 -12.80 -5.86 -0.06
C CYS A 182 -11.55 -6.75 -0.05
N GLN A 183 -11.03 -7.06 1.14
CA GLN A 183 -9.90 -7.96 1.31
C GLN A 183 -10.26 -9.10 2.28
N MET A 184 -9.89 -10.33 1.91
CA MET A 184 -9.89 -11.50 2.77
C MET A 184 -8.46 -12.00 2.97
N VAL A 185 -7.87 -11.73 4.13
CA VAL A 185 -6.63 -12.41 4.55
C VAL A 185 -7.03 -13.80 5.02
N VAL A 186 -6.59 -14.84 4.31
CA VAL A 186 -7.02 -16.21 4.58
C VAL A 186 -6.08 -16.89 5.55
N VAL A 187 -6.65 -17.33 6.67
CA VAL A 187 -6.03 -18.15 7.71
C VAL A 187 -6.54 -19.58 7.55
N PRO A 188 -5.69 -20.55 7.12
CA PRO A 188 -6.12 -21.92 6.84
C PRO A 188 -6.85 -22.57 8.01
N GLY A 189 -8.05 -23.11 7.75
CA GLY A 189 -8.92 -23.74 8.74
C GLY A 189 -9.79 -22.79 9.55
N LEU A 190 -9.74 -21.48 9.29
CA LEU A 190 -10.60 -20.49 9.95
C LEU A 190 -11.57 -19.80 8.97
N ASN A 191 -11.09 -19.31 7.83
CA ASN A 191 -11.88 -18.59 6.83
C ASN A 191 -11.61 -19.04 5.40
N ASP A 192 -11.04 -20.22 5.20
CA ASP A 192 -10.97 -20.93 3.93
C ASP A 192 -12.26 -21.75 3.66
N GLY A 193 -12.29 -22.47 2.56
CA GLY A 193 -13.37 -23.40 2.20
C GLY A 193 -14.76 -22.77 2.21
N GLU A 194 -15.67 -23.32 3.00
CA GLU A 194 -17.09 -22.87 3.06
C GLU A 194 -17.25 -21.44 3.58
N VAL A 195 -16.37 -21.01 4.51
CA VAL A 195 -16.42 -19.65 5.06
C VAL A 195 -16.04 -18.63 3.99
N LEU A 196 -15.02 -18.91 3.18
CA LEU A 196 -14.64 -18.06 2.05
C LEU A 196 -15.76 -18.04 1.00
N GLU A 197 -16.30 -19.21 0.62
CA GLU A 197 -17.39 -19.31 -0.35
C GLU A 197 -18.60 -18.49 0.07
N ARG A 198 -19.00 -18.59 1.36
CA ARG A 198 -20.09 -17.81 1.92
C ARG A 198 -19.77 -16.32 1.88
N SER A 199 -18.54 -15.92 2.23
CA SER A 199 -18.13 -14.53 2.26
C SER A 199 -18.16 -13.90 0.86
N LEU A 200 -17.63 -14.60 -0.14
CA LEU A 200 -17.68 -14.16 -1.53
C LEU A 200 -19.12 -14.05 -2.04
N SER A 201 -19.98 -15.01 -1.68
CA SER A 201 -21.41 -14.96 -2.05
C SER A 201 -22.15 -13.78 -1.43
N ASP A 202 -21.91 -13.51 -0.14
CA ASP A 202 -22.53 -12.39 0.56
C ASP A 202 -22.11 -11.05 -0.02
N LEU A 203 -20.80 -10.87 -0.31
CA LEU A 203 -20.27 -9.67 -0.94
C LEU A 203 -20.75 -9.49 -2.38
N TRP A 204 -20.86 -10.58 -3.16
CA TRP A 204 -21.42 -10.55 -4.50
C TRP A 204 -22.86 -10.04 -4.52
N ASN A 205 -23.67 -10.47 -3.54
CA ASN A 205 -25.07 -10.09 -3.43
C ASN A 205 -25.28 -8.61 -3.05
N MET A 206 -24.22 -7.91 -2.64
CA MET A 206 -24.24 -6.46 -2.46
C MET A 206 -24.19 -5.67 -3.77
N GLY A 207 -24.09 -6.35 -4.91
CA GLY A 207 -24.12 -5.73 -6.24
C GLY A 207 -22.94 -4.81 -6.48
N ASP A 208 -23.23 -3.65 -7.09
CA ASP A 208 -22.21 -2.68 -7.53
C ASP A 208 -21.56 -1.91 -6.37
N ALA A 209 -22.06 -2.09 -5.15
CA ALA A 209 -21.40 -1.51 -3.98
C ALA A 209 -20.03 -2.17 -3.69
N VAL A 210 -19.85 -3.45 -4.06
CA VAL A 210 -18.56 -4.12 -3.93
C VAL A 210 -17.88 -4.19 -5.30
N LEU A 211 -16.93 -3.29 -5.50
CA LEU A 211 -16.18 -3.15 -6.75
C LEU A 211 -15.27 -4.36 -7.02
N SER A 212 -14.60 -4.85 -5.99
CA SER A 212 -13.72 -6.02 -6.12
C SER A 212 -13.45 -6.68 -4.78
N ALA A 213 -12.99 -7.94 -4.82
CA ALA A 213 -12.58 -8.71 -3.67
C ALA A 213 -11.20 -9.34 -3.87
N ALA A 214 -10.29 -9.10 -2.92
CA ALA A 214 -8.95 -9.70 -2.88
C ALA A 214 -8.90 -10.88 -1.92
N VAL A 215 -8.31 -11.97 -2.34
CA VAL A 215 -8.00 -13.14 -1.49
C VAL A 215 -6.49 -13.26 -1.39
N VAL A 216 -5.96 -13.04 -0.18
CA VAL A 216 -4.53 -13.04 0.08
C VAL A 216 -4.18 -14.05 1.18
N PRO A 217 -3.02 -14.69 1.15
CA PRO A 217 -2.60 -15.58 2.23
C PRO A 217 -2.23 -14.77 3.48
N VAL A 218 -2.30 -15.40 4.64
CA VAL A 218 -1.78 -14.83 5.87
C VAL A 218 -0.27 -14.63 5.76
N GLY A 219 0.21 -13.39 5.96
CA GLY A 219 1.63 -13.04 6.03
C GLY A 219 2.16 -13.18 7.45
N LEU A 220 3.21 -13.97 7.64
CA LEU A 220 3.82 -14.24 8.94
C LEU A 220 5.31 -13.92 8.92
N THR A 221 5.81 -13.40 10.04
CA THR A 221 7.24 -13.20 10.28
C THR A 221 7.76 -14.22 11.31
N GLN A 222 9.07 -14.29 11.49
CA GLN A 222 9.66 -15.12 12.56
C GLN A 222 9.26 -14.69 13.98
N PHE A 223 8.61 -13.53 14.15
CA PHE A 223 8.14 -12.99 15.43
C PHE A 223 6.62 -13.14 15.62
N SER A 224 5.92 -13.78 14.71
CA SER A 224 4.47 -14.01 14.80
C SER A 224 4.13 -15.09 15.85
N HIS A 225 4.61 -14.91 17.08
CA HIS A 225 4.49 -15.90 18.17
C HIS A 225 3.05 -16.09 18.68
N LEU A 226 2.16 -15.15 18.40
CA LEU A 226 0.74 -15.27 18.76
C LEU A 226 -0.03 -16.15 17.77
N TYR A 227 0.52 -16.39 16.60
CA TYR A 227 -0.13 -17.20 15.58
C TYR A 227 -0.03 -18.69 15.93
N THR A 228 -1.19 -19.33 16.08
CA THR A 228 -1.31 -20.74 16.40
C THR A 228 -1.93 -21.57 15.27
N GLY A 229 -2.30 -20.89 14.16
CA GLY A 229 -2.92 -21.50 13.00
C GLY A 229 -1.94 -22.31 12.13
N ARG A 230 -2.48 -22.94 11.09
CA ARG A 230 -1.68 -23.62 10.07
C ARG A 230 -1.08 -22.61 9.10
N THR A 231 0.13 -22.87 8.64
CA THR A 231 0.72 -22.12 7.52
C THR A 231 0.04 -22.49 6.21
N MET A 232 0.05 -21.55 5.25
CA MET A 232 -0.45 -21.80 3.90
C MET A 232 0.46 -22.81 3.19
N ASP A 233 -0.10 -23.93 2.79
CA ASP A 233 0.59 -24.92 1.97
C ASP A 233 0.11 -24.91 0.52
N ARG A 234 0.82 -25.61 -0.36
CA ARG A 234 0.52 -25.66 -1.80
C ARG A 234 -0.91 -26.13 -2.09
N ALA A 235 -1.39 -27.13 -1.37
CA ALA A 235 -2.71 -27.72 -1.60
C ALA A 235 -3.81 -26.72 -1.19
N THR A 236 -3.65 -26.08 -0.05
CA THR A 236 -4.57 -25.05 0.44
C THR A 236 -4.60 -23.83 -0.52
N ALA A 237 -3.43 -23.33 -0.94
CA ALA A 237 -3.33 -22.25 -1.90
C ALA A 237 -4.01 -22.63 -3.24
N GLY A 238 -3.81 -23.85 -3.73
CA GLY A 238 -4.48 -24.38 -4.92
C GLY A 238 -6.00 -24.40 -4.79
N SER A 239 -6.52 -24.88 -3.66
CA SER A 239 -7.96 -24.90 -3.37
C SER A 239 -8.58 -23.51 -3.28
N LEU A 240 -7.87 -22.54 -2.71
CA LEU A 240 -8.30 -21.15 -2.68
C LEU A 240 -8.37 -20.55 -4.08
N LEU A 241 -7.37 -20.80 -4.91
CA LEU A 241 -7.37 -20.33 -6.31
C LEU A 241 -8.51 -20.96 -7.11
N ASP A 242 -8.86 -22.24 -6.88
CA ASP A 242 -10.03 -22.85 -7.53
C ASP A 242 -11.33 -22.09 -7.18
N GLN A 243 -11.48 -21.61 -5.96
CA GLN A 243 -12.62 -20.77 -5.57
C GLN A 243 -12.54 -19.39 -6.24
N VAL A 244 -11.39 -18.72 -6.16
CA VAL A 244 -11.14 -17.40 -6.76
C VAL A 244 -11.41 -17.43 -8.27
N GLU A 245 -10.89 -18.42 -8.98
CA GLU A 245 -11.05 -18.56 -10.44
C GLU A 245 -12.50 -18.78 -10.85
N ARG A 246 -13.29 -19.57 -10.07
CA ARG A 246 -14.73 -19.74 -10.32
C ARG A 246 -15.48 -18.43 -10.16
N TRP A 247 -15.22 -17.66 -9.08
CA TRP A 247 -15.84 -16.37 -8.87
C TRP A 247 -15.37 -15.31 -9.87
N GLY A 248 -14.10 -15.33 -10.26
CA GLY A 248 -13.56 -14.48 -11.33
C GLY A 248 -14.22 -14.78 -12.69
N ALA A 249 -14.43 -16.05 -13.01
CA ALA A 249 -15.16 -16.44 -14.23
C ALA A 249 -16.61 -15.97 -14.19
N ARG A 250 -17.28 -16.07 -13.05
CA ARG A 250 -18.62 -15.54 -12.85
C ARG A 250 -18.67 -14.01 -13.03
N GLY A 251 -17.70 -13.28 -12.46
CA GLY A 251 -17.58 -11.84 -12.64
C GLY A 251 -17.50 -11.44 -14.11
N ARG A 252 -16.61 -12.08 -14.86
CA ARG A 252 -16.48 -11.83 -16.31
C ARG A 252 -17.76 -12.14 -17.09
N ALA A 253 -18.48 -13.19 -16.71
CA ALA A 253 -19.73 -13.57 -17.39
C ALA A 253 -20.91 -12.64 -17.08
N GLU A 254 -21.05 -12.18 -15.83
CA GLU A 254 -22.22 -11.44 -15.35
C GLU A 254 -21.98 -9.92 -15.27
N ARG A 255 -20.71 -9.47 -15.05
CA ARG A 255 -20.33 -8.04 -14.90
C ARG A 255 -19.41 -7.54 -16.01
N GLY A 256 -18.87 -8.42 -16.87
CA GLY A 256 -17.95 -8.06 -17.93
C GLY A 256 -16.47 -7.94 -17.49
N GLU A 257 -16.18 -8.10 -16.21
CA GLU A 257 -14.84 -7.97 -15.64
C GLU A 257 -14.57 -9.00 -14.54
N THR A 258 -13.30 -9.22 -14.23
CA THR A 258 -12.92 -10.04 -13.09
C THR A 258 -13.28 -9.28 -11.80
N TRP A 259 -13.97 -9.95 -10.88
CA TRP A 259 -14.42 -9.32 -9.63
C TRP A 259 -13.66 -9.82 -8.40
N VAL A 260 -13.20 -11.09 -8.39
CA VAL A 260 -12.39 -11.68 -7.31
C VAL A 260 -11.01 -11.98 -7.83
N TYR A 261 -10.01 -11.61 -7.05
CA TYR A 261 -8.61 -11.77 -7.38
C TYR A 261 -7.86 -12.54 -6.29
N GLY A 262 -6.98 -13.45 -6.69
CA GLY A 262 -5.95 -14.02 -5.81
C GLY A 262 -4.67 -13.20 -5.91
N SER A 263 -3.95 -13.04 -4.79
CA SER A 263 -2.64 -12.40 -4.84
C SER A 263 -1.61 -13.24 -5.61
N ASP A 264 -0.60 -12.58 -6.17
CA ASP A 264 0.51 -13.24 -6.87
C ASP A 264 1.17 -14.31 -5.98
N GLU A 265 1.26 -14.04 -4.68
CA GLU A 265 1.80 -15.00 -3.70
C GLU A 265 0.99 -16.30 -3.64
N LEU A 266 -0.35 -16.25 -3.74
CA LEU A 266 -1.17 -17.47 -3.80
C LEU A 266 -0.85 -18.31 -5.04
N TYR A 267 -0.68 -17.67 -6.20
CA TYR A 267 -0.29 -18.37 -7.43
C TYR A 267 1.09 -19.01 -7.30
N LEU A 268 2.05 -18.30 -6.72
CA LEU A 268 3.40 -18.81 -6.48
C LEU A 268 3.39 -20.00 -5.51
N LEU A 269 2.68 -19.90 -4.39
CA LEU A 269 2.52 -20.97 -3.41
C LEU A 269 1.85 -22.20 -4.02
N ALA A 270 0.82 -22.01 -4.83
CA ALA A 270 0.14 -23.09 -5.55
C ALA A 270 0.99 -23.70 -6.69
N GLY A 271 2.04 -23.01 -7.13
CA GLY A 271 2.84 -23.37 -8.31
C GLY A 271 2.04 -23.25 -9.60
N ARG A 272 1.13 -22.27 -9.67
CA ARG A 272 0.33 -21.93 -10.86
C ARG A 272 0.92 -20.73 -11.59
N ALA A 273 0.67 -20.65 -12.89
CA ALA A 273 1.01 -19.48 -13.69
C ALA A 273 0.17 -18.27 -13.26
N LEU A 274 0.80 -17.09 -13.25
CA LEU A 274 0.10 -15.83 -13.02
C LEU A 274 -0.84 -15.51 -14.19
N PRO A 275 -2.03 -14.94 -13.95
CA PRO A 275 -2.92 -14.48 -15.00
C PRO A 275 -2.29 -13.44 -15.93
N ALA A 276 -2.84 -13.31 -17.13
CA ALA A 276 -2.48 -12.26 -18.08
C ALA A 276 -3.08 -10.90 -17.66
N ALA A 277 -2.61 -9.82 -18.26
CA ALA A 277 -2.95 -8.44 -17.90
C ALA A 277 -4.46 -8.16 -17.91
N GLU A 278 -5.17 -8.70 -18.89
CA GLU A 278 -6.62 -8.52 -19.05
C GLU A 278 -7.43 -9.05 -17.85
N HIS A 279 -6.84 -9.92 -17.03
CA HIS A 279 -7.46 -10.42 -15.81
C HIS A 279 -7.60 -9.32 -14.74
N TYR A 280 -6.67 -8.37 -14.71
CA TYR A 280 -6.51 -7.42 -13.61
C TYR A 280 -7.19 -6.06 -13.84
N GLY A 281 -7.63 -5.76 -15.08
CA GLY A 281 -8.23 -4.47 -15.43
C GLY A 281 -7.30 -3.31 -15.07
N GLU A 282 -7.79 -2.37 -14.28
CA GLU A 282 -7.05 -1.18 -13.85
C GLU A 282 -6.09 -1.44 -12.65
N TYR A 283 -5.84 -2.69 -12.29
CA TYR A 283 -5.00 -3.05 -11.14
C TYR A 283 -5.42 -2.43 -9.80
N ALA A 284 -6.71 -2.24 -9.57
CA ALA A 284 -7.27 -1.54 -8.40
C ALA A 284 -6.84 -2.10 -7.03
N GLN A 285 -6.28 -3.29 -6.98
CA GLN A 285 -5.81 -3.93 -5.75
C GLN A 285 -4.32 -4.33 -5.79
N ILE A 286 -3.51 -3.60 -6.54
CA ILE A 286 -2.06 -3.88 -6.68
C ILE A 286 -1.33 -3.84 -5.33
N GLU A 287 -1.76 -2.99 -4.41
CA GLU A 287 -1.22 -2.88 -3.05
C GLU A 287 -1.39 -4.18 -2.21
N ASN A 288 -2.34 -5.03 -2.60
CA ASN A 288 -2.51 -6.38 -2.05
C ASN A 288 -1.61 -7.42 -2.72
N GLY A 289 -0.67 -7.02 -3.57
CA GLY A 289 0.16 -7.92 -4.36
C GLY A 289 -0.65 -8.65 -5.42
N ILE A 290 -1.69 -8.02 -5.97
CA ILE A 290 -2.54 -8.57 -7.02
C ILE A 290 -2.10 -8.02 -8.36
N GLY A 291 -1.54 -8.88 -9.21
CA GLY A 291 -1.08 -8.52 -10.54
C GLY A 291 0.21 -7.72 -10.56
N ALA A 292 0.90 -7.55 -9.42
CA ALA A 292 2.13 -6.77 -9.33
C ALA A 292 3.22 -7.29 -10.27
N VAL A 293 3.37 -8.61 -10.39
CA VAL A 293 4.35 -9.23 -11.31
C VAL A 293 3.94 -9.04 -12.76
N THR A 294 2.65 -9.13 -13.08
CA THR A 294 2.16 -8.92 -14.45
C THR A 294 2.33 -7.45 -14.85
N SER A 295 1.98 -6.51 -13.98
CA SER A 295 2.24 -5.08 -14.18
C SER A 295 3.74 -4.78 -14.39
N LEU A 296 4.63 -5.39 -13.58
CA LEU A 296 6.08 -5.28 -13.78
C LEU A 296 6.49 -5.76 -15.19
N ARG A 297 5.95 -6.90 -15.65
CA ARG A 297 6.24 -7.42 -16.99
C ARG A 297 5.80 -6.47 -18.10
N GLU A 298 4.64 -5.82 -17.94
CA GLU A 298 4.15 -4.82 -18.89
C GLU A 298 5.02 -3.57 -18.91
N ARG A 299 5.37 -3.04 -17.73
CA ARG A 299 6.27 -1.88 -17.63
C ARG A 299 7.63 -2.16 -18.25
N VAL A 300 8.23 -3.31 -17.94
CA VAL A 300 9.48 -3.75 -18.58
C VAL A 300 9.31 -3.80 -20.10
N ALA A 301 8.26 -4.45 -20.59
CA ALA A 301 8.04 -4.57 -22.03
C ALA A 301 7.89 -3.21 -22.73
N ALA A 302 7.19 -2.27 -22.11
CA ALA A 302 7.00 -0.91 -22.60
C ALA A 302 8.29 -0.08 -22.55
N GLY A 303 9.18 -0.34 -21.58
CA GLY A 303 10.46 0.38 -21.40
C GLY A 303 11.58 -0.11 -22.31
N LEU A 304 11.60 -1.38 -22.71
CA LEU A 304 12.71 -1.95 -23.49
C LEU A 304 13.17 -1.10 -24.70
N PRO A 305 12.27 -0.50 -25.52
CA PRO A 305 12.67 0.29 -26.68
C PRO A 305 13.44 1.59 -26.35
N ARG A 306 13.33 2.07 -25.11
CA ARG A 306 13.94 3.32 -24.67
C ARG A 306 15.31 3.11 -24.02
N LEU A 307 15.68 1.86 -23.74
CA LEU A 307 16.93 1.54 -23.04
C LEU A 307 18.15 1.84 -23.90
N PRO A 308 19.21 2.45 -23.32
CA PRO A 308 20.45 2.68 -24.00
C PRO A 308 21.24 1.36 -24.15
N ARG A 309 22.20 1.36 -25.06
CA ARG A 309 23.21 0.28 -25.12
C ARG A 309 24.16 0.42 -23.94
N LEU A 310 24.34 -0.68 -23.22
CA LEU A 310 25.22 -0.81 -22.05
C LEU A 310 26.21 -1.97 -22.22
N ASP A 311 26.70 -2.14 -23.47
CA ASP A 311 27.52 -3.29 -23.85
C ASP A 311 28.68 -3.53 -22.89
N GLY A 312 28.80 -4.76 -22.43
CA GLY A 312 29.88 -5.21 -21.55
C GLY A 312 29.74 -4.81 -20.07
N ARG A 313 28.72 -4.02 -19.70
CA ARG A 313 28.43 -3.71 -18.30
C ARG A 313 27.93 -4.93 -17.56
N ARG A 314 28.34 -5.08 -16.30
CA ARG A 314 27.86 -6.10 -15.37
C ARG A 314 26.97 -5.43 -14.31
N ILE A 315 25.68 -5.77 -14.31
CA ILE A 315 24.64 -5.12 -13.49
C ILE A 315 24.07 -6.16 -12.53
N GLY A 316 24.18 -5.91 -11.22
CA GLY A 316 23.53 -6.71 -10.19
C GLY A 316 22.08 -6.28 -10.01
N VAL A 317 21.14 -7.23 -9.91
CA VAL A 317 19.73 -6.95 -9.62
C VAL A 317 19.33 -7.66 -8.35
N VAL A 318 19.16 -6.88 -7.27
CA VAL A 318 18.76 -7.39 -5.95
C VAL A 318 17.25 -7.52 -5.87
N THR A 319 16.78 -8.65 -5.37
CA THR A 319 15.34 -8.88 -5.13
C THR A 319 15.12 -9.84 -3.98
N GLY A 320 13.84 -9.99 -3.54
CA GLY A 320 13.42 -10.97 -2.55
C GLY A 320 13.27 -12.38 -3.13
N THR A 321 13.12 -13.36 -2.23
CA THR A 321 13.12 -14.79 -2.61
C THR A 321 11.93 -15.18 -3.49
N SER A 322 10.76 -14.56 -3.33
CA SER A 322 9.58 -14.83 -4.18
C SER A 322 9.81 -14.50 -5.65
N MET A 323 10.60 -13.45 -5.93
CA MET A 323 10.90 -13.02 -7.30
C MET A 323 12.01 -13.82 -7.97
N GLY A 324 12.77 -14.60 -7.20
CA GLY A 324 13.94 -15.32 -7.71
C GLY A 324 13.68 -16.19 -8.94
N ALA A 325 12.53 -16.87 -8.98
CA ALA A 325 12.13 -17.69 -10.12
C ALA A 325 11.47 -16.91 -11.26
N LEU A 326 10.99 -15.69 -11.01
CA LEU A 326 10.24 -14.86 -11.96
C LEU A 326 11.12 -13.88 -12.74
N MET A 327 12.24 -13.48 -12.16
CA MET A 327 13.14 -12.46 -12.71
C MET A 327 13.95 -12.93 -13.93
N PRO A 328 14.48 -14.17 -14.04
CA PRO A 328 15.38 -14.53 -15.13
C PRO A 328 14.85 -14.20 -16.53
N PRO A 329 13.58 -14.53 -16.91
CA PRO A 329 13.10 -14.19 -18.24
C PRO A 329 12.97 -12.67 -18.50
N LEU A 330 12.77 -11.87 -17.45
CA LEU A 330 12.74 -10.40 -17.56
C LEU A 330 14.15 -9.86 -17.79
N LEU A 331 15.11 -10.34 -17.01
CA LEU A 331 16.52 -9.91 -17.13
C LEU A 331 17.14 -10.32 -18.47
N GLU A 332 16.77 -11.48 -19.01
CA GLU A 332 17.17 -11.90 -20.37
C GLU A 332 16.72 -10.88 -21.43
N ARG A 333 15.46 -10.44 -21.37
CA ARG A 333 14.93 -9.43 -22.31
C ARG A 333 15.62 -8.08 -22.17
N ILE A 334 15.90 -7.64 -20.93
CA ILE A 334 16.63 -6.39 -20.68
C ILE A 334 18.09 -6.53 -21.18
N ALA A 335 18.73 -7.67 -20.97
CA ALA A 335 20.06 -7.97 -21.45
C ALA A 335 20.17 -7.94 -22.99
N GLU A 336 19.20 -8.55 -23.69
CA GLU A 336 19.10 -8.50 -25.15
C GLU A 336 18.97 -7.06 -25.67
N ALA A 337 18.14 -6.24 -25.03
CA ALA A 337 17.93 -4.85 -25.42
C ALA A 337 19.16 -3.98 -25.19
N THR A 338 19.86 -4.16 -24.07
CA THR A 338 20.97 -3.30 -23.64
C THR A 338 22.35 -3.80 -24.02
N GLY A 339 22.54 -5.12 -24.24
CA GLY A 339 23.84 -5.74 -24.38
C GLY A 339 24.65 -5.86 -23.08
N ALA A 340 24.04 -5.53 -21.94
CA ALA A 340 24.65 -5.70 -20.62
C ALA A 340 24.48 -7.14 -20.10
N HIS A 341 25.29 -7.51 -19.13
CA HIS A 341 25.16 -8.75 -18.38
C HIS A 341 24.47 -8.48 -17.04
N PHE A 342 23.28 -9.04 -16.85
CA PHE A 342 22.52 -8.92 -15.63
C PHE A 342 22.71 -10.15 -14.75
N GLU A 343 23.04 -9.91 -13.48
CA GLU A 343 23.14 -10.95 -12.47
C GLU A 343 22.04 -10.79 -11.42
N LEU A 344 21.20 -11.81 -11.31
CA LEU A 344 20.15 -11.86 -10.29
C LEU A 344 20.76 -12.18 -8.93
N ILE A 345 20.52 -11.31 -7.94
CA ILE A 345 21.00 -11.43 -6.57
C ILE A 345 19.79 -11.55 -5.65
N VAL A 346 19.47 -12.78 -5.26
CA VAL A 346 18.33 -13.05 -4.36
C VAL A 346 18.77 -12.85 -2.91
N ALA A 347 18.08 -11.94 -2.20
CA ALA A 347 18.33 -11.65 -0.80
C ALA A 347 17.22 -12.28 0.09
N GLU A 348 17.64 -13.02 1.11
CA GLU A 348 16.74 -13.45 2.18
C GLU A 348 16.56 -12.30 3.18
N ASN A 349 15.34 -12.15 3.69
CA ASN A 349 15.03 -11.13 4.68
C ASN A 349 15.58 -11.52 6.05
N SER A 350 16.58 -10.80 6.53
CA SER A 350 17.22 -11.07 7.82
C SER A 350 16.45 -10.49 9.02
N LEU A 351 15.63 -9.46 8.78
CA LEU A 351 14.87 -8.79 9.82
C LEU A 351 13.60 -9.56 10.17
N PHE A 352 12.79 -9.91 9.18
CA PHE A 352 11.49 -10.57 9.38
C PHE A 352 11.56 -12.09 9.26
N GLY A 353 12.67 -12.64 8.78
CA GLY A 353 12.89 -14.06 8.61
C GLY A 353 12.52 -14.59 7.22
N PRO A 354 12.83 -15.88 6.96
CA PRO A 354 12.76 -16.48 5.62
C PRO A 354 11.33 -16.64 5.07
N THR A 355 10.32 -16.53 5.92
CA THR A 355 8.90 -16.54 5.50
C THR A 355 8.46 -15.22 4.87
N THR A 356 9.22 -14.14 5.08
CA THR A 356 8.99 -12.85 4.43
C THR A 356 9.81 -12.79 3.15
N THR A 357 9.15 -12.99 2.01
CA THR A 357 9.79 -13.26 0.71
C THR A 357 9.76 -12.10 -0.26
N VAL A 358 8.99 -11.04 0.06
CA VAL A 358 8.76 -9.89 -0.81
C VAL A 358 9.94 -8.92 -0.83
N ALA A 359 10.23 -8.35 -2.00
CA ALA A 359 11.37 -7.48 -2.21
C ALA A 359 11.26 -6.13 -1.48
N GLY A 360 10.06 -5.55 -1.39
CA GLY A 360 9.81 -4.27 -0.72
C GLY A 360 10.02 -4.28 0.81
N LEU A 361 10.14 -5.45 1.43
CA LEU A 361 10.45 -5.58 2.85
C LEU A 361 11.94 -5.87 3.14
N LEU A 362 12.80 -5.89 2.12
CA LEU A 362 14.24 -5.99 2.33
C LEU A 362 14.75 -4.77 3.12
N VAL A 363 15.72 -4.99 3.98
CA VAL A 363 16.30 -3.94 4.83
C VAL A 363 17.70 -3.56 4.35
N GLY A 364 18.21 -2.42 4.82
CA GLY A 364 19.53 -1.93 4.43
C GLY A 364 20.65 -2.93 4.71
N GLU A 365 20.54 -3.70 5.79
CA GLU A 365 21.50 -4.77 6.11
C GLU A 365 21.44 -5.92 5.09
N ASP A 366 20.26 -6.28 4.56
CA ASP A 366 20.17 -7.33 3.52
C ASP A 366 20.86 -6.88 2.24
N VAL A 367 20.64 -5.63 1.83
CA VAL A 367 21.31 -5.04 0.65
C VAL A 367 22.82 -5.02 0.84
N ARG A 368 23.32 -4.55 1.99
CA ARG A 368 24.75 -4.55 2.31
C ARG A 368 25.31 -5.96 2.29
N ARG A 369 24.65 -6.92 2.87
CA ARG A 369 25.10 -8.30 2.99
C ARG A 369 25.31 -8.96 1.63
N VAL A 370 24.41 -8.74 0.67
CA VAL A 370 24.51 -9.39 -0.66
C VAL A 370 25.38 -8.66 -1.64
N LEU A 371 25.62 -7.34 -1.44
CA LEU A 371 26.45 -6.52 -2.33
C LEU A 371 27.88 -6.27 -1.79
N LYS A 372 28.12 -6.51 -0.51
CA LYS A 372 29.45 -6.33 0.08
C LYS A 372 30.50 -7.20 -0.64
N GLY A 373 31.59 -6.54 -1.11
CA GLY A 373 32.68 -7.23 -1.79
C GLY A 373 32.43 -7.57 -3.27
N ARG A 374 31.31 -7.12 -3.86
CA ARG A 374 30.99 -7.33 -5.27
C ARG A 374 31.69 -6.30 -6.17
N HIS A 375 33.02 -6.32 -6.16
CA HIS A 375 33.87 -5.44 -7.01
C HIS A 375 33.80 -5.79 -8.50
N ASP A 376 33.14 -6.86 -8.85
CA ASP A 376 32.94 -7.35 -10.22
C ASP A 376 31.73 -6.73 -10.92
N LEU A 377 30.89 -5.98 -10.19
CA LEU A 377 29.71 -5.29 -10.73
C LEU A 377 30.04 -3.82 -11.04
N ASP A 378 29.55 -3.32 -12.16
CA ASP A 378 29.65 -1.90 -12.53
C ASP A 378 28.60 -1.05 -11.81
N LEU A 379 27.42 -1.63 -11.53
CA LEU A 379 26.34 -1.04 -10.73
C LEU A 379 25.39 -2.12 -10.19
N ALA A 380 24.56 -1.76 -9.22
CA ALA A 380 23.50 -2.62 -8.73
C ALA A 380 22.15 -1.87 -8.67
N LEU A 381 21.07 -2.58 -9.00
CA LEU A 381 19.69 -2.14 -8.86
C LEU A 381 19.08 -2.81 -7.63
N ILE A 382 18.34 -2.05 -6.85
CA ILE A 382 17.62 -2.54 -5.66
C ILE A 382 16.13 -2.16 -5.73
N PRO A 383 15.22 -2.87 -5.07
CA PRO A 383 13.80 -2.51 -5.06
C PRO A 383 13.59 -1.12 -4.43
N ALA A 384 12.99 -0.19 -5.18
CA ALA A 384 12.71 1.16 -4.69
C ALA A 384 11.69 1.12 -3.53
N GLU A 385 10.75 0.16 -3.55
CA GLU A 385 9.74 -0.05 -2.51
C GLU A 385 10.34 -0.42 -1.13
N SER A 386 11.63 -0.79 -1.08
CA SER A 386 12.32 -1.04 0.20
C SER A 386 12.74 0.24 0.94
N ILE A 387 12.61 1.40 0.29
CA ILE A 387 13.06 2.71 0.79
C ILE A 387 11.84 3.64 0.87
N ASN A 388 11.64 4.31 2.00
CA ASN A 388 10.54 5.28 2.15
C ASN A 388 10.91 6.66 1.56
N GLU A 389 9.94 7.59 1.58
CA GLU A 389 10.09 8.97 1.10
C GLU A 389 11.23 9.77 1.78
N ASN A 390 11.65 9.35 2.98
CA ASN A 390 12.76 9.97 3.70
C ASN A 390 14.12 9.31 3.40
N GLY A 391 14.19 8.40 2.41
CA GLY A 391 15.40 7.69 2.06
C GLY A 391 15.86 6.67 3.09
N LEU A 392 14.92 6.09 3.88
CA LEU A 392 15.21 5.13 4.94
C LEU A 392 14.64 3.76 4.64
N PHE A 393 15.42 2.73 4.88
CA PHE A 393 14.94 1.34 4.97
C PHE A 393 14.14 1.11 6.26
N LEU A 394 13.50 -0.06 6.36
CA LEU A 394 12.72 -0.42 7.56
C LEU A 394 13.57 -0.57 8.84
N ASP A 395 14.85 -0.92 8.71
CA ASP A 395 15.83 -1.02 9.82
C ASP A 395 16.49 0.32 10.18
N ASP A 396 15.92 1.44 9.71
CA ASP A 396 16.41 2.82 9.88
C ASP A 396 17.77 3.10 9.20
N ALA A 397 18.30 2.16 8.44
CA ALA A 397 19.47 2.44 7.63
C ALA A 397 19.13 3.49 6.55
N SER A 398 19.94 4.55 6.46
CA SER A 398 19.81 5.52 5.38
C SER A 398 20.31 4.89 4.07
N PHE A 399 19.55 5.08 2.98
CA PHE A 399 19.99 4.64 1.64
C PHE A 399 21.34 5.24 1.27
N VAL A 400 21.58 6.51 1.59
CA VAL A 400 22.86 7.19 1.35
C VAL A 400 24.00 6.44 2.05
N ALA A 401 23.84 6.11 3.33
CA ALA A 401 24.86 5.39 4.09
C ALA A 401 25.06 3.94 3.59
N VAL A 402 24.00 3.28 3.14
CA VAL A 402 24.10 1.94 2.52
C VAL A 402 24.89 2.02 1.22
N ARG A 403 24.54 2.96 0.34
CA ARG A 403 25.20 3.18 -0.96
C ARG A 403 26.69 3.52 -0.81
N GLU A 404 27.03 4.43 0.11
CA GLU A 404 28.43 4.85 0.33
C GLU A 404 29.33 3.73 0.90
N ALA A 405 28.74 2.73 1.55
CA ALA A 405 29.47 1.58 2.09
C ALA A 405 29.71 0.47 1.07
N LEU A 406 29.21 0.60 -0.17
CA LEU A 406 29.30 -0.42 -1.21
C LEU A 406 30.34 -0.05 -2.29
N PRO A 407 31.00 -1.06 -2.91
CA PRO A 407 32.09 -0.81 -3.86
C PRO A 407 31.65 -0.38 -5.26
N MET A 408 30.33 -0.36 -5.52
CA MET A 408 29.75 0.06 -6.81
C MET A 408 28.60 1.04 -6.59
N PRO A 409 28.20 1.83 -7.60
CA PRO A 409 26.96 2.60 -7.58
C PRO A 409 25.74 1.70 -7.37
N VAL A 410 24.78 2.16 -6.54
CA VAL A 410 23.52 1.46 -6.27
C VAL A 410 22.37 2.41 -6.53
N TYR A 411 21.37 1.95 -7.28
CA TYR A 411 20.18 2.73 -7.65
C TYR A 411 18.90 2.00 -7.23
N PRO A 412 17.97 2.69 -6.56
CA PRO A 412 16.61 2.20 -6.38
C PRO A 412 15.89 2.18 -7.72
N SER A 413 15.08 1.16 -7.97
CA SER A 413 14.32 1.02 -9.21
C SER A 413 13.00 0.32 -8.93
N TYR A 414 11.92 0.80 -9.54
CA TYR A 414 10.58 0.20 -9.45
C TYR A 414 10.35 -0.92 -10.46
N ASP A 415 11.05 -0.88 -11.62
CA ASP A 415 10.83 -1.84 -12.71
C ASP A 415 12.13 -2.28 -13.41
N PHE A 416 13.29 -1.92 -12.86
CA PHE A 416 14.61 -2.22 -13.40
C PHE A 416 14.89 -1.55 -14.76
N ILE A 417 13.99 -0.73 -15.25
CA ILE A 417 14.09 0.05 -16.48
C ILE A 417 14.37 1.53 -16.17
N ASP A 418 13.58 2.11 -15.27
CA ASP A 418 13.63 3.52 -14.88
C ASP A 418 15.02 4.01 -14.49
N ALA A 419 15.80 3.17 -13.78
CA ALA A 419 17.17 3.46 -13.39
C ALA A 419 18.20 3.32 -14.54
N LEU A 420 17.81 2.83 -15.70
CA LEU A 420 18.66 2.61 -16.86
C LEU A 420 18.37 3.56 -18.02
N GLU A 421 17.27 4.30 -17.98
CA GLU A 421 16.90 5.26 -19.03
C GLU A 421 17.83 6.49 -19.06
N PRO A 422 18.17 7.04 -20.27
CA PRO A 422 19.15 8.14 -20.40
C PRO A 422 18.70 9.45 -19.72
N GLU A 423 17.40 9.69 -19.63
CA GLU A 423 16.80 10.86 -18.98
C GLU A 423 16.63 10.68 -17.48
N GLY A 424 16.87 9.49 -16.98
CA GLY A 424 17.03 9.21 -15.57
C GLY A 424 18.34 9.81 -15.05
N GLU A 425 18.53 11.13 -15.16
CA GLU A 425 19.45 11.81 -14.27
C GLU A 425 18.92 11.57 -12.86
N HIS A 426 19.32 10.46 -12.30
CA HIS A 426 19.32 10.28 -10.87
C HIS A 426 20.33 11.25 -10.30
N ALA A 427 20.01 12.55 -10.41
CA ALA A 427 20.60 13.58 -9.64
C ALA A 427 20.59 13.08 -8.20
N GLY A 428 21.76 12.97 -7.62
CA GLY A 428 21.94 12.63 -6.22
C GLY A 428 21.29 13.68 -5.33
N GLY A 429 20.02 13.58 -5.17
CA GLY A 429 19.17 14.38 -4.30
C GLY A 429 17.80 13.71 -4.28
N ALA A 430 17.34 13.34 -3.12
CA ALA A 430 16.05 12.75 -2.90
C ALA A 430 14.95 13.64 -3.47
N SER A 431 14.59 13.43 -4.71
CA SER A 431 13.37 13.91 -5.31
C SER A 431 12.50 12.66 -5.48
N VAL A 432 11.75 12.39 -4.44
CA VAL A 432 10.65 11.43 -4.48
C VAL A 432 9.61 12.02 -5.41
N VAL A 433 9.54 11.50 -6.62
CA VAL A 433 8.38 11.75 -7.48
C VAL A 433 7.21 11.01 -6.81
N HIS A 434 6.31 11.79 -6.21
CA HIS A 434 5.00 11.28 -5.84
C HIS A 434 4.36 10.69 -7.09
N SER A 435 4.16 9.37 -7.11
CA SER A 435 3.14 8.76 -7.93
C SER A 435 1.80 9.26 -7.38
N THR A 436 1.34 10.38 -7.90
CA THR A 436 -0.08 10.72 -7.87
C THR A 436 -0.74 9.74 -8.82
N ALA A 437 -1.18 8.61 -8.30
CA ALA A 437 -2.26 7.88 -8.92
C ALA A 437 -3.49 8.79 -8.84
N ALA A 438 -3.93 9.27 -9.99
CA ALA A 438 -5.20 9.95 -10.16
C ALA A 438 -6.36 9.00 -9.86
#